data_066b3f4aeb24fb615ffe848c5fea96ac
#
_entry.id   066b3f4aeb24fb615ffe848c5fea96ac
#
_cell.length_a   1.000
_cell.length_b   1.000
_cell.length_c   1.000
_cell.angle_alpha   90.00
_cell.angle_beta   90.00
_cell.angle_gamma   90.00
#
_symmetry.space_group_name_H-M   'P 1'
#
loop_
_entity.id
_entity.type
_entity.pdbx_description
1 polymer ?
#
loop_
_entity_poly.entity_id
_entity_poly.type
_entity_poly.pdbx_seq_one_letter_code
_entity_poly.pdbx_strand_id
1 'polypeptide(L)'
;MENNKQLQQELFSLLTNVYNEYISTREKFGEGEINEIPFEGSWTPGQVTDHIIKATGGIPDGHTEPANRPYDEKVKLMESVFLNYEVKFKSPAFVVPGAGPFESRSLIATLRAILDKHIHGINETDLTALCLKFELPTVGTMTRYEWYRFIVAHMTRHLRQLKNILNSMAAAKNS
;
A
#
# COMPACT_ATOMS: atom_id res chain seq x y z
N MET A 1 18.05 -17.76 13.34
CA MET A 1 18.68 -17.05 12.20
C MET A 1 18.09 -17.46 10.85
N GLU A 2 17.86 -18.72 10.58
CA GLU A 2 17.31 -19.21 9.30
C GLU A 2 15.87 -18.73 9.05
N ASN A 3 15.03 -18.71 10.08
CA ASN A 3 13.65 -18.23 9.99
C ASN A 3 13.56 -16.74 9.60
N ASN A 4 14.42 -15.87 10.13
CA ASN A 4 14.39 -14.44 9.81
C ASN A 4 14.76 -14.17 8.34
N LYS A 5 15.73 -14.89 7.78
CA LYS A 5 16.09 -14.79 6.36
C LYS A 5 14.94 -15.19 5.42
N GLN A 6 14.20 -16.21 5.79
CA GLN A 6 13.04 -16.65 5.01
C GLN A 6 11.95 -15.58 5.01
N LEU A 7 11.65 -14.99 6.17
CA LEU A 7 10.67 -13.87 6.26
C LEU A 7 11.12 -12.65 5.45
N GLN A 8 12.40 -12.30 5.53
CA GLN A 8 12.98 -11.20 4.75
C GLN A 8 12.83 -11.45 3.25
N GLN A 9 13.14 -12.64 2.76
CA GLN A 9 13.01 -13.00 1.34
C GLN A 9 11.56 -12.99 0.87
N GLU A 10 10.64 -13.50 1.69
CA GLU A 10 9.20 -13.47 1.39
C GLU A 10 8.70 -12.04 1.24
N LEU A 11 8.93 -11.19 2.24
CA LEU A 11 8.49 -9.80 2.23
C LEU A 11 9.14 -8.99 1.10
N PHE A 12 10.44 -9.21 0.86
CA PHE A 12 11.14 -8.60 -0.26
C PHE A 12 10.44 -8.91 -1.59
N SER A 13 10.13 -10.17 -1.83
CA SER A 13 9.46 -10.60 -3.06
C SER A 13 8.05 -10.00 -3.18
N LEU A 14 7.26 -10.07 -2.11
CA LEU A 14 5.89 -9.55 -2.10
C LEU A 14 5.85 -8.04 -2.35
N LEU A 15 6.67 -7.27 -1.64
CA LEU A 15 6.73 -5.82 -1.79
C LEU A 15 7.26 -5.41 -3.15
N THR A 16 8.36 -5.99 -3.60
CA THR A 16 8.93 -5.69 -4.92
C THR A 16 7.92 -5.96 -6.03
N ASN A 17 7.21 -7.08 -5.98
CA ASN A 17 6.23 -7.43 -6.99
C ASN A 17 5.05 -6.45 -7.01
N VAL A 18 4.44 -6.15 -5.85
CA VAL A 18 3.27 -5.27 -5.81
C VAL A 18 3.62 -3.82 -6.17
N TYR A 19 4.77 -3.32 -5.73
CA TYR A 19 5.23 -1.97 -6.10
C TYR A 19 5.53 -1.86 -7.58
N ASN A 20 6.24 -2.82 -8.16
CA ASN A 20 6.56 -2.81 -9.59
C ASN A 20 5.29 -2.91 -10.44
N GLU A 21 4.33 -3.76 -10.07
CA GLU A 21 3.07 -3.86 -10.80
C GLU A 21 2.22 -2.59 -10.67
N TYR A 22 2.21 -1.98 -9.47
CA TYR A 22 1.52 -0.71 -9.24
C TYR A 22 2.12 0.42 -10.09
N ILE A 23 3.44 0.58 -10.07
CA ILE A 23 4.18 1.58 -10.85
C ILE A 23 3.96 1.35 -12.35
N SER A 24 4.11 0.12 -12.83
CA SER A 24 3.87 -0.22 -14.23
C SER A 24 2.43 0.06 -14.68
N THR A 25 1.45 -0.16 -13.82
CA THR A 25 0.04 0.19 -14.10
C THR A 25 -0.14 1.70 -14.13
N ARG A 26 0.50 2.40 -13.20
CA ARG A 26 0.46 3.87 -13.09
C ARG A 26 1.08 4.55 -14.33
N GLU A 27 2.17 4.00 -14.86
CA GLU A 27 2.86 4.51 -16.05
C GLU A 27 2.02 4.40 -17.35
N LYS A 28 0.93 3.64 -17.33
CA LYS A 28 0.00 3.55 -18.48
C LYS A 28 -0.92 4.77 -18.63
N PHE A 29 -1.04 5.59 -17.60
CA PHE A 29 -1.81 6.84 -17.67
C PHE A 29 -0.95 7.96 -18.27
N GLY A 30 -1.50 8.69 -19.23
CA GLY A 30 -0.87 9.90 -19.77
C GLY A 30 -0.79 11.04 -18.75
N GLU A 31 0.05 12.04 -19.01
CA GLU A 31 0.26 13.19 -18.11
C GLU A 31 -1.04 13.94 -17.75
N GLY A 32 -1.96 14.09 -18.70
CA GLY A 32 -3.28 14.70 -18.45
C GLY A 32 -4.18 13.80 -17.61
N GLU A 33 -4.20 12.51 -17.94
CA GLU A 33 -5.13 11.53 -17.35
C GLU A 33 -4.94 11.33 -15.84
N ILE A 34 -3.75 11.57 -15.32
CA ILE A 34 -3.48 11.38 -13.88
C ILE A 34 -4.30 12.32 -12.98
N ASN A 35 -4.74 13.45 -13.53
CA ASN A 35 -5.51 14.46 -12.82
C ASN A 35 -6.98 14.51 -13.30
N GLU A 36 -7.39 13.63 -14.21
CA GLU A 36 -8.77 13.54 -14.67
C GLU A 36 -9.61 12.65 -13.75
N ILE A 37 -10.86 13.08 -13.51
CA ILE A 37 -11.86 12.28 -12.81
C ILE A 37 -12.41 11.26 -13.80
N PRO A 38 -12.18 9.94 -13.61
CA PRO A 38 -12.55 8.93 -14.61
C PRO A 38 -14.07 8.70 -14.71
N PHE A 39 -14.79 8.94 -13.62
CA PHE A 39 -16.25 8.87 -13.50
C PHE A 39 -16.69 9.53 -12.20
N GLU A 40 -17.97 9.87 -12.11
CA GLU A 40 -18.54 10.57 -10.94
C GLU A 40 -18.25 9.84 -9.62
N GLY A 41 -17.76 10.58 -8.63
CA GLY A 41 -17.45 10.07 -7.29
C GLY A 41 -16.14 9.28 -7.18
N SER A 42 -15.37 9.16 -8.28
CA SER A 42 -14.04 8.52 -8.23
C SER A 42 -12.95 9.51 -7.86
N TRP A 43 -11.88 8.99 -7.27
CA TRP A 43 -10.60 9.68 -7.24
C TRP A 43 -9.94 9.64 -8.62
N THR A 44 -9.11 10.65 -8.89
CA THR A 44 -8.19 10.63 -10.03
C THR A 44 -7.08 9.58 -9.81
N PRO A 45 -6.41 9.08 -10.86
CA PRO A 45 -5.26 8.20 -10.71
C PRO A 45 -4.15 8.78 -9.82
N GLY A 46 -3.95 10.10 -9.89
CA GLY A 46 -3.02 10.82 -9.02
C GLY A 46 -3.44 10.79 -7.56
N GLN A 47 -4.72 10.98 -7.26
CA GLN A 47 -5.26 10.90 -5.90
C GLN A 47 -5.16 9.49 -5.32
N VAL A 48 -5.44 8.44 -6.10
CA VAL A 48 -5.25 7.04 -5.65
C VAL A 48 -3.80 6.80 -5.28
N THR A 49 -2.86 7.33 -6.08
CA THR A 49 -1.43 7.15 -5.83
C THR A 49 -0.96 7.95 -4.62
N ASP A 50 -1.41 9.18 -4.43
CA ASP A 50 -1.10 10.00 -3.24
C ASP A 50 -1.63 9.38 -1.96
N HIS A 51 -2.84 8.80 -2.01
CA HIS A 51 -3.39 8.02 -0.90
C HIS A 51 -2.48 6.83 -0.53
N ILE A 52 -2.05 6.06 -1.51
CA ILE A 52 -1.14 4.93 -1.30
C ILE A 52 0.20 5.39 -0.71
N ILE A 53 0.80 6.45 -1.22
CA ILE A 53 2.03 7.04 -0.68
C ILE A 53 1.86 7.37 0.80
N LYS A 54 0.76 8.01 1.19
CA LYS A 54 0.46 8.38 2.58
C LYS A 54 0.20 7.16 3.46
N ALA A 55 -0.56 6.19 2.95
CA ALA A 55 -0.96 5.01 3.72
C ALA A 55 0.15 3.96 3.88
N THR A 56 1.11 3.93 2.96
CA THR A 56 2.16 2.90 2.92
C THR A 56 3.58 3.46 3.04
N GLY A 57 3.75 4.76 3.27
CA GLY A 57 5.06 5.43 3.34
C GLY A 57 5.94 5.04 4.52
N GLY A 58 5.44 4.22 5.44
CA GLY A 58 6.16 3.67 6.58
C GLY A 58 5.27 2.76 7.40
N ILE A 59 5.86 2.12 8.40
CA ILE A 59 5.16 1.35 9.44
C ILE A 59 5.28 2.06 10.78
N PRO A 60 4.33 1.89 11.73
CA PRO A 60 4.32 2.64 12.99
C PRO A 60 5.23 1.98 14.06
N ASP A 61 6.52 1.78 13.73
CA ASP A 61 7.48 1.06 14.56
C ASP A 61 8.35 1.94 15.48
N GLY A 62 7.96 3.19 15.69
CA GLY A 62 8.66 4.10 16.59
C GLY A 62 8.61 3.72 18.08
N HIS A 63 7.79 2.75 18.46
CA HIS A 63 7.77 2.07 19.75
C HIS A 63 7.39 0.62 19.52
N THR A 64 8.29 -0.30 19.91
CA THR A 64 8.08 -1.74 19.71
C THR A 64 8.41 -2.53 20.95
N GLU A 65 7.73 -3.68 21.13
CA GLU A 65 7.96 -4.65 22.18
C GLU A 65 8.00 -6.08 21.61
N PRO A 66 8.59 -7.05 22.30
CA PRO A 66 8.48 -8.45 21.91
C PRO A 66 7.00 -8.88 21.84
N ALA A 67 6.60 -9.55 20.77
CA ALA A 67 5.27 -10.11 20.69
C ALA A 67 5.13 -11.36 21.59
N ASN A 68 3.99 -11.47 22.26
CA ASN A 68 3.62 -12.64 23.08
C ASN A 68 2.72 -13.64 22.32
N ARG A 69 2.68 -13.54 20.99
CA ARG A 69 1.87 -14.34 20.07
C ARG A 69 2.66 -14.62 18.77
N PRO A 70 2.19 -15.52 17.89
CA PRO A 70 2.79 -15.69 16.57
C PRO A 70 2.89 -14.38 15.80
N TYR A 71 3.99 -14.17 15.10
CA TYR A 71 4.29 -12.92 14.39
C TYR A 71 3.35 -12.65 13.21
N ASP A 72 2.65 -13.67 12.72
CA ASP A 72 1.75 -13.64 11.55
C ASP A 72 0.28 -13.90 11.91
N GLU A 73 -0.07 -13.97 13.19
CA GLU A 73 -1.40 -14.37 13.69
C GLU A 73 -2.54 -13.55 13.05
N LYS A 74 -2.30 -12.27 12.82
CA LYS A 74 -3.33 -11.34 12.30
C LYS A 74 -3.35 -11.20 10.78
N VAL A 75 -2.44 -11.84 10.05
CA VAL A 75 -2.35 -11.72 8.60
C VAL A 75 -3.67 -12.10 7.94
N LYS A 76 -4.25 -13.26 8.28
CA LYS A 76 -5.51 -13.73 7.67
C LYS A 76 -6.67 -12.79 7.94
N LEU A 77 -6.78 -12.27 9.18
CA LEU A 77 -7.82 -11.31 9.53
C LEU A 77 -7.65 -10.01 8.72
N MET A 78 -6.46 -9.45 8.72
CA MET A 78 -6.14 -8.23 8.01
C MET A 78 -6.41 -8.37 6.50
N GLU A 79 -5.96 -9.45 5.88
CA GLU A 79 -6.20 -9.72 4.46
C GLU A 79 -7.70 -9.90 4.16
N SER A 80 -8.46 -10.58 5.03
CA SER A 80 -9.91 -10.72 4.87
C SER A 80 -10.65 -9.39 4.89
N VAL A 81 -10.14 -8.41 5.61
CA VAL A 81 -10.66 -7.04 5.65
C VAL A 81 -10.27 -6.26 4.38
N PHE A 82 -8.98 -6.18 4.08
CA PHE A 82 -8.48 -5.28 3.03
C PHE A 82 -8.62 -5.84 1.60
N LEU A 83 -8.69 -7.15 1.42
CA LEU A 83 -8.93 -7.80 0.13
C LEU A 83 -10.41 -8.11 -0.12
N ASN A 84 -11.31 -7.73 0.80
CA ASN A 84 -12.74 -7.73 0.52
C ASN A 84 -13.12 -6.47 -0.26
N TYR A 85 -13.26 -6.60 -1.57
CA TYR A 85 -13.52 -5.47 -2.47
C TYR A 85 -14.98 -4.98 -2.46
N GLU A 86 -15.89 -5.73 -1.85
CA GLU A 86 -17.30 -5.33 -1.67
C GLU A 86 -17.45 -4.27 -0.56
N VAL A 87 -16.49 -4.22 0.37
CA VAL A 87 -16.50 -3.26 1.48
C VAL A 87 -15.76 -1.99 1.07
N LYS A 88 -16.43 -0.84 1.21
CA LYS A 88 -15.82 0.49 1.07
C LYS A 88 -15.46 1.03 2.44
N PHE A 89 -14.20 1.44 2.61
CA PHE A 89 -13.72 2.08 3.82
C PHE A 89 -13.67 3.60 3.65
N LYS A 90 -14.02 4.31 4.71
CA LYS A 90 -13.72 5.74 4.79
C LYS A 90 -12.26 5.92 5.20
N SER A 91 -11.49 6.59 4.38
CA SER A 91 -10.09 6.87 4.68
C SER A 91 -9.95 7.79 5.89
N PRO A 92 -9.09 7.46 6.86
CA PRO A 92 -8.72 8.39 7.93
C PRO A 92 -8.15 9.69 7.33
N ALA A 93 -8.34 10.81 8.04
CA ALA A 93 -7.97 12.14 7.53
C ALA A 93 -6.50 12.25 7.09
N PHE A 94 -5.58 11.58 7.79
CA PHE A 94 -4.15 11.65 7.52
C PHE A 94 -3.70 10.92 6.23
N VAL A 95 -4.55 10.08 5.64
CA VAL A 95 -4.27 9.40 4.36
C VAL A 95 -5.21 9.85 3.23
N VAL A 96 -6.09 10.82 3.48
CA VAL A 96 -6.92 11.42 2.43
C VAL A 96 -6.01 12.09 1.40
N PRO A 97 -6.20 11.82 0.10
CA PRO A 97 -5.36 12.41 -0.93
C PRO A 97 -5.54 13.92 -1.03
N GLY A 98 -4.51 14.60 -1.49
CA GLY A 98 -4.56 16.02 -1.82
C GLY A 98 -5.45 16.30 -3.03
N ALA A 99 -5.71 17.59 -3.26
CA ALA A 99 -6.53 18.05 -4.41
C ALA A 99 -5.79 17.89 -5.76
N GLY A 100 -4.45 17.84 -5.74
CA GLY A 100 -3.65 17.93 -6.97
C GLY A 100 -3.42 19.40 -7.40
N PRO A 101 -2.98 19.66 -8.64
CA PRO A 101 -2.59 18.65 -9.61
C PRO A 101 -1.35 17.87 -9.19
N PHE A 102 -1.26 16.61 -9.63
CA PHE A 102 -0.12 15.74 -9.38
C PHE A 102 0.78 15.65 -10.61
N GLU A 103 2.07 15.46 -10.37
CA GLU A 103 3.07 15.21 -11.40
C GLU A 103 3.45 13.72 -11.39
N SER A 104 3.33 13.06 -12.54
CA SER A 104 3.53 11.61 -12.68
C SER A 104 4.91 11.16 -12.21
N ARG A 105 5.95 11.85 -12.66
CA ARG A 105 7.34 11.51 -12.33
C ARG A 105 7.62 11.60 -10.83
N SER A 106 7.08 12.62 -10.18
CA SER A 106 7.25 12.82 -8.72
C SER A 106 6.58 11.71 -7.92
N LEU A 107 5.36 11.31 -8.27
CA LEU A 107 4.65 10.21 -7.61
C LEU A 107 5.41 8.87 -7.76
N ILE A 108 5.90 8.56 -8.96
CA ILE A 108 6.65 7.34 -9.23
C ILE A 108 7.98 7.33 -8.48
N ALA A 109 8.72 8.45 -8.47
CA ALA A 109 9.96 8.57 -7.72
C ALA A 109 9.74 8.35 -6.21
N THR A 110 8.65 8.90 -5.67
CA THR A 110 8.27 8.71 -4.26
C THR A 110 7.95 7.25 -3.95
N LEU A 111 7.19 6.56 -4.81
CA LEU A 111 6.89 5.13 -4.63
C LEU A 111 8.16 4.28 -4.63
N ARG A 112 9.13 4.56 -5.52
CA ARG A 112 10.42 3.85 -5.57
C ARG A 112 11.23 4.08 -4.28
N ALA A 113 11.31 5.32 -3.82
CA ALA A 113 12.00 5.65 -2.57
C ALA A 113 11.35 4.98 -1.34
N ILE A 114 10.03 4.86 -1.31
CA ILE A 114 9.31 4.14 -0.25
C ILE A 114 9.63 2.64 -0.30
N LEU A 115 9.65 2.02 -1.48
CA LEU A 115 10.04 0.62 -1.63
C LEU A 115 11.47 0.38 -1.09
N ASP A 116 12.43 1.22 -1.48
CA ASP A 116 13.82 1.11 -0.99
C ASP A 116 13.90 1.21 0.54
N LYS A 117 13.13 2.14 1.12
CA LYS A 117 13.02 2.29 2.58
C LYS A 117 12.45 1.03 3.24
N HIS A 118 11.43 0.41 2.66
CA HIS A 118 10.86 -0.83 3.19
C HIS A 118 11.83 -2.00 3.09
N ILE A 119 12.53 -2.15 1.98
CA ILE A 119 13.55 -3.19 1.79
C ILE A 119 14.66 -3.02 2.83
N HIS A 120 15.12 -1.79 3.06
CA HIS A 120 16.10 -1.50 4.12
C HIS A 120 15.54 -1.91 5.50
N GLY A 121 14.32 -1.48 5.84
CA GLY A 121 13.68 -1.81 7.12
C GLY A 121 13.51 -3.32 7.34
N ILE A 122 13.13 -4.08 6.32
CA ILE A 122 13.02 -5.56 6.38
C ILE A 122 14.37 -6.20 6.73
N ASN A 123 15.46 -5.68 6.20
CA ASN A 123 16.78 -6.27 6.43
C ASN A 123 17.39 -5.91 7.80
N GLU A 124 17.07 -4.74 8.34
CA GLU A 124 17.73 -4.17 9.51
C GLU A 124 16.93 -4.31 10.82
N THR A 125 15.66 -4.77 10.75
CA THR A 125 14.80 -4.80 11.95
C THR A 125 14.32 -6.20 12.30
N ASP A 126 13.94 -6.39 13.56
CA ASP A 126 13.24 -7.59 14.01
C ASP A 126 11.79 -7.56 13.52
N LEU A 127 11.48 -8.39 12.53
CA LEU A 127 10.18 -8.49 11.89
C LEU A 127 9.08 -9.02 12.83
N THR A 128 9.46 -9.71 13.90
CA THR A 128 8.51 -10.30 14.86
C THR A 128 8.07 -9.33 15.95
N ALA A 129 8.74 -8.16 16.08
CA ALA A 129 8.42 -7.18 17.11
C ALA A 129 7.05 -6.53 16.87
N LEU A 130 6.30 -6.38 17.97
CA LEU A 130 4.97 -5.73 17.98
C LEU A 130 5.11 -4.21 17.93
N CYS A 131 4.41 -3.56 17.02
CA CYS A 131 4.38 -2.09 16.87
C CYS A 131 3.24 -1.51 17.71
N LEU A 132 3.55 -0.56 18.60
CA LEU A 132 2.59 -0.01 19.57
C LEU A 132 2.14 1.41 19.28
N LYS A 133 2.73 2.09 18.28
CA LYS A 133 2.38 3.49 17.99
C LYS A 133 1.04 3.70 17.32
N PHE A 134 0.50 2.67 16.70
CA PHE A 134 -0.79 2.75 16.00
C PHE A 134 -1.47 1.39 15.99
N GLU A 135 -2.77 1.38 16.20
CA GLU A 135 -3.62 0.20 16.05
C GLU A 135 -4.44 0.32 14.78
N LEU A 136 -4.35 -0.69 13.92
CA LEU A 136 -5.18 -0.73 12.71
C LEU A 136 -6.63 -1.01 13.14
N PRO A 137 -7.60 -0.15 12.76
CA PRO A 137 -9.00 -0.37 13.10
C PRO A 137 -9.47 -1.77 12.71
N THR A 138 -10.22 -2.44 13.58
CA THR A 138 -10.72 -3.82 13.45
C THR A 138 -9.68 -4.94 13.58
N VAL A 139 -8.38 -4.65 13.45
CA VAL A 139 -7.28 -5.61 13.54
C VAL A 139 -6.49 -5.44 14.86
N GLY A 140 -6.30 -4.19 15.31
CA GLY A 140 -5.54 -3.84 16.50
C GLY A 140 -4.05 -3.72 16.24
N THR A 141 -3.22 -3.95 17.30
CA THR A 141 -1.76 -3.92 17.20
C THR A 141 -1.23 -5.04 16.33
N MET A 142 -0.24 -4.73 15.50
CA MET A 142 0.38 -5.66 14.56
C MET A 142 1.91 -5.70 14.73
N THR A 143 2.53 -6.83 14.39
CA THR A 143 3.98 -6.95 14.28
C THR A 143 4.50 -6.22 13.04
N ARG A 144 5.83 -5.99 12.95
CA ARG A 144 6.41 -5.43 11.73
C ARG A 144 6.10 -6.29 10.50
N TYR A 145 6.18 -7.63 10.63
CA TYR A 145 5.81 -8.54 9.56
C TYR A 145 4.36 -8.32 9.09
N GLU A 146 3.41 -8.25 10.02
CA GLU A 146 1.99 -8.03 9.70
C GLU A 146 1.75 -6.64 9.08
N TRP A 147 2.51 -5.61 9.47
CA TRP A 147 2.46 -4.29 8.84
C TRP A 147 2.97 -4.32 7.38
N TYR A 148 4.03 -5.04 7.09
CA TYR A 148 4.48 -5.21 5.71
C TYR A 148 3.47 -6.00 4.88
N ARG A 149 2.83 -7.03 5.45
CA ARG A 149 1.72 -7.75 4.79
C ARG A 149 0.51 -6.84 4.56
N PHE A 150 0.20 -5.92 5.49
CA PHE A 150 -0.81 -4.88 5.30
C PHE A 150 -0.48 -3.98 4.11
N ILE A 151 0.76 -3.51 3.97
CA ILE A 151 1.19 -2.70 2.82
C ILE A 151 0.91 -3.44 1.52
N VAL A 152 1.28 -4.72 1.43
CA VAL A 152 1.03 -5.55 0.24
C VAL A 152 -0.48 -5.65 -0.06
N ALA A 153 -1.30 -5.97 0.94
CA ALA A 153 -2.75 -6.09 0.77
C ALA A 153 -3.39 -4.75 0.37
N HIS A 154 -2.99 -3.65 0.99
CA HIS A 154 -3.51 -2.32 0.71
C HIS A 154 -3.14 -1.85 -0.71
N MET A 155 -1.89 -2.05 -1.10
CA MET A 155 -1.46 -1.77 -2.47
C MET A 155 -2.17 -2.64 -3.50
N THR A 156 -2.38 -3.93 -3.22
CA THR A 156 -3.13 -4.84 -4.09
C THR A 156 -4.57 -4.35 -4.30
N ARG A 157 -5.22 -3.88 -3.23
CA ARG A 157 -6.56 -3.28 -3.32
C ARG A 157 -6.59 -2.07 -4.26
N HIS A 158 -5.66 -1.15 -4.09
CA HIS A 158 -5.61 0.08 -4.89
C HIS A 158 -5.03 -0.13 -6.30
N LEU A 159 -4.21 -1.14 -6.50
CA LEU A 159 -3.81 -1.60 -7.83
C LEU A 159 -5.02 -2.06 -8.64
N ARG A 160 -5.94 -2.83 -8.03
CA ARG A 160 -7.21 -3.19 -8.65
C ARG A 160 -8.04 -1.95 -9.00
N GLN A 161 -8.10 -0.96 -8.09
CA GLN A 161 -8.79 0.30 -8.35
C GLN A 161 -8.18 1.05 -9.55
N LEU A 162 -6.84 1.15 -9.62
CA LEU A 162 -6.15 1.78 -10.77
C LEU A 162 -6.45 1.06 -12.09
N LYS A 163 -6.44 -0.28 -12.09
CA LYS A 163 -6.79 -1.06 -13.28
C LYS A 163 -8.22 -0.81 -13.75
N ASN A 164 -9.17 -0.71 -12.81
CA ASN A 164 -10.56 -0.38 -13.13
C ASN A 164 -10.69 1.03 -13.72
N ILE A 165 -9.98 2.01 -13.15
CA ILE A 165 -9.93 3.39 -13.68
C ILE A 165 -9.34 3.39 -15.10
N LEU A 166 -8.21 2.71 -15.31
CA LEU A 166 -7.56 2.62 -16.63
C LEU A 166 -8.51 2.05 -17.69
N ASN A 167 -9.22 0.97 -17.36
CA ASN A 167 -10.19 0.35 -18.27
C ASN A 167 -11.37 1.28 -18.56
N SER A 168 -11.88 2.00 -17.55
CA SER A 168 -12.97 2.96 -17.72
C SER A 168 -12.57 4.12 -18.64
N MET A 169 -11.38 4.68 -18.44
CA MET A 169 -10.87 5.78 -19.30
C MET A 169 -10.61 5.32 -20.74
N ALA A 170 -10.10 4.11 -20.92
CA ALA A 170 -9.90 3.52 -22.25
C ALA A 170 -11.23 3.30 -22.98
N ALA A 171 -12.27 2.82 -22.28
CA ALA A 171 -13.60 2.64 -22.85
C ALA A 171 -14.24 3.97 -23.29
N ALA A 172 -14.09 5.04 -22.49
CA ALA A 172 -14.60 6.36 -22.80
C ALA A 172 -13.97 7.00 -24.06
N LYS A 173 -12.70 6.65 -24.37
CA LYS A 173 -12.02 7.15 -25.59
C LYS A 173 -12.49 6.45 -26.87
N ASN A 174 -13.09 5.27 -26.76
CA ASN A 174 -13.55 4.46 -27.88
C ASN A 174 -15.05 4.61 -28.14
N SER A 175 -15.74 5.45 -27.36
CA SER A 175 -17.18 5.78 -27.50
C SER A 175 -17.38 7.09 -28.20
#